data_663e57668370f1fd0f808116a4ad5fa3
#
_entry.id   663e57668370f1fd0f808116a4ad5fa3
#
_cell.length_a   1.000
_cell.length_b   1.000
_cell.length_c   1.000
_cell.angle_alpha   90.00
_cell.angle_beta   90.00
_cell.angle_gamma   90.00
#
_symmetry.space_group_name_H-M   'P 1'
#
loop_
_entity.id
_entity.type
_entity.pdbx_description
1 polymer ?
#
loop_
_entity_poly.entity_id
_entity_poly.type
_entity_poly.pdbx_seq_one_letter_code
_entity_poly.pdbx_strand_id
1 'polypeptide(L)'
;MPVSKLHDKGFTLIELIVGIVALSGALLILTGVLIPQAEKSTNPWFQVRSAELAQSIMNEINARRFDENSPTSGELARCDESGGNACIADLPACSGTGPYPWVEEISRDLYDDIDDFHCLNVTGDQITNIENGSLQDIYRDFSVEVFVTYAGADLGLANKRAKKILVSVTPPKGSTISYSSYRTNY
;
A
#
# COMPACT_ATOMS: atom_id res chain seq x y z
N MET A 1 9.58 -50.73 -63.34
CA MET A 1 8.87 -50.29 -62.17
C MET A 1 8.17 -48.96 -62.50
N PRO A 2 6.83 -48.88 -62.53
CA PRO A 2 6.15 -47.60 -62.83
C PRO A 2 6.19 -46.67 -61.61
N VAL A 3 6.77 -45.49 -61.78
CA VAL A 3 6.71 -44.42 -60.85
C VAL A 3 5.31 -43.80 -60.81
N SER A 4 4.54 -43.99 -59.77
CA SER A 4 3.23 -43.35 -59.61
C SER A 4 3.41 -41.85 -59.52
N LYS A 5 2.92 -41.06 -60.46
CA LYS A 5 2.80 -39.62 -60.39
C LYS A 5 1.80 -39.27 -59.32
N LEU A 6 2.29 -38.75 -58.19
CA LEU A 6 1.45 -38.06 -57.22
C LEU A 6 0.86 -36.83 -57.88
N HIS A 7 -0.47 -36.77 -57.97
CA HIS A 7 -1.18 -35.56 -58.37
C HIS A 7 -1.15 -34.55 -57.27
N ASP A 8 -0.33 -33.52 -57.41
CA ASP A 8 -0.36 -32.33 -56.55
C ASP A 8 -1.69 -31.61 -56.84
N LYS A 9 -2.60 -31.69 -55.88
CA LYS A 9 -3.85 -30.90 -55.90
C LYS A 9 -3.51 -29.52 -55.36
N GLY A 10 -3.55 -28.48 -56.18
CA GLY A 10 -3.41 -27.10 -55.78
C GLY A 10 -4.62 -26.63 -54.95
N PHE A 11 -4.38 -25.68 -54.05
CA PHE A 11 -5.44 -25.03 -53.26
C PHE A 11 -6.40 -24.26 -54.16
N THR A 12 -7.69 -24.36 -53.87
CA THR A 12 -8.71 -23.55 -54.55
C THR A 12 -8.77 -22.16 -53.95
N LEU A 13 -9.17 -21.16 -54.71
CA LEU A 13 -9.32 -19.78 -54.27
C LEU A 13 -10.31 -19.68 -53.09
N ILE A 14 -11.38 -20.47 -53.11
CA ILE A 14 -12.37 -20.50 -52.01
C ILE A 14 -11.79 -21.06 -50.71
N GLU A 15 -10.94 -22.07 -50.79
CA GLU A 15 -10.29 -22.67 -49.63
C GLU A 15 -9.32 -21.67 -48.96
N LEU A 16 -8.62 -20.87 -49.76
CA LEU A 16 -7.74 -19.81 -49.25
C LEU A 16 -8.53 -18.72 -48.56
N ILE A 17 -9.67 -18.27 -49.11
CA ILE A 17 -10.53 -17.25 -48.48
C ILE A 17 -11.09 -17.76 -47.15
N VAL A 18 -11.63 -18.97 -47.12
CA VAL A 18 -12.16 -19.59 -45.89
C VAL A 18 -11.08 -19.76 -44.86
N GLY A 19 -9.85 -20.15 -45.25
CA GLY A 19 -8.70 -20.25 -44.35
C GLY A 19 -8.32 -18.92 -43.72
N ILE A 20 -8.27 -17.83 -44.48
CA ILE A 20 -7.97 -16.49 -43.94
C ILE A 20 -9.06 -16.00 -43.00
N VAL A 21 -10.34 -16.18 -43.34
CA VAL A 21 -11.46 -15.79 -42.45
C VAL A 21 -11.44 -16.59 -41.17
N ALA A 22 -11.22 -17.90 -41.23
CA ALA A 22 -11.12 -18.74 -40.04
C ALA A 22 -9.92 -18.35 -39.16
N LEU A 23 -8.74 -18.07 -39.74
CA LEU A 23 -7.56 -17.65 -39.05
C LEU A 23 -7.77 -16.28 -38.36
N SER A 24 -8.38 -15.32 -39.08
CA SER A 24 -8.68 -13.99 -38.54
C SER A 24 -9.65 -14.07 -37.37
N GLY A 25 -10.68 -14.91 -37.45
CA GLY A 25 -11.62 -15.16 -36.37
C GLY A 25 -10.93 -15.78 -35.14
N ALA A 26 -10.05 -16.76 -35.35
CA ALA A 26 -9.27 -17.36 -34.26
C ALA A 26 -8.34 -16.36 -33.59
N LEU A 27 -7.66 -15.49 -34.34
CA LEU A 27 -6.79 -14.43 -33.79
C LEU A 27 -7.58 -13.40 -32.96
N LEU A 28 -8.78 -13.01 -33.40
CA LEU A 28 -9.63 -12.09 -32.63
C LEU A 28 -10.05 -12.68 -31.29
N ILE A 29 -10.40 -13.97 -31.25
CA ILE A 29 -10.75 -14.67 -30.02
C ILE A 29 -9.52 -14.74 -29.07
N LEU A 30 -8.36 -15.13 -29.61
CA LEU A 30 -7.12 -15.24 -28.82
C LEU A 30 -6.71 -13.90 -28.22
N THR A 31 -6.71 -12.81 -29.01
CA THR A 31 -6.37 -11.48 -28.51
C THR A 31 -7.36 -11.00 -27.45
N GLY A 32 -8.65 -11.26 -27.62
CA GLY A 32 -9.70 -10.90 -26.66
C GLY A 32 -9.58 -11.61 -25.31
N VAL A 33 -8.91 -12.77 -25.25
CA VAL A 33 -8.69 -13.54 -24.02
C VAL A 33 -7.33 -13.20 -23.39
N LEU A 34 -6.28 -13.06 -24.19
CA LEU A 34 -4.90 -12.88 -23.68
C LEU A 34 -4.68 -11.51 -23.06
N ILE A 35 -5.25 -10.43 -23.61
CA ILE A 35 -5.05 -9.07 -23.11
C ILE A 35 -5.57 -8.91 -21.67
N PRO A 36 -6.82 -9.27 -21.34
CA PRO A 36 -7.31 -9.14 -19.96
C PRO A 36 -6.62 -10.09 -18.97
N GLN A 37 -6.03 -11.20 -19.42
CA GLN A 37 -5.25 -12.07 -18.55
C GLN A 37 -3.90 -11.45 -18.18
N ALA A 38 -3.25 -10.73 -19.08
CA ALA A 38 -2.01 -10.02 -18.78
C ALA A 38 -2.23 -8.90 -17.72
N GLU A 39 -3.34 -8.18 -17.81
CA GLU A 39 -3.68 -7.17 -16.78
C GLU A 39 -3.96 -7.80 -15.40
N LYS A 40 -4.65 -8.93 -15.36
CA LYS A 40 -4.92 -9.66 -14.12
C LYS A 40 -3.66 -10.25 -13.48
N SER A 41 -2.62 -10.55 -14.24
CA SER A 41 -1.38 -11.13 -13.72
C SER A 41 -0.46 -10.09 -13.06
N THR A 42 -0.56 -8.81 -13.42
CA THR A 42 0.21 -7.73 -12.79
C THR A 42 -0.39 -7.25 -11.48
N ASN A 43 -1.69 -7.42 -11.28
CA ASN A 43 -2.39 -6.99 -10.06
C ASN A 43 -1.88 -7.69 -8.78
N PRO A 44 -1.63 -9.00 -8.73
CA PRO A 44 -1.06 -9.66 -7.55
C PRO A 44 0.32 -9.13 -7.15
N TRP A 45 1.15 -8.75 -8.11
CA TRP A 45 2.47 -8.19 -7.83
C TRP A 45 2.37 -6.84 -7.11
N PHE A 46 1.49 -5.96 -7.58
CA PHE A 46 1.24 -4.67 -6.92
C PHE A 46 0.63 -4.86 -5.53
N GLN A 47 -0.24 -5.85 -5.34
CA GLN A 47 -0.81 -6.16 -4.04
C GLN A 47 0.26 -6.62 -3.03
N VAL A 48 1.16 -7.51 -3.44
CA VAL A 48 2.27 -7.97 -2.59
C VAL A 48 3.16 -6.79 -2.21
N ARG A 49 3.53 -5.93 -3.17
CA ARG A 49 4.35 -4.74 -2.90
C ARG A 49 3.65 -3.74 -1.98
N SER A 50 2.34 -3.52 -2.16
CA SER A 50 1.56 -2.67 -1.25
C SER A 50 1.54 -3.24 0.16
N ALA A 51 1.38 -4.56 0.29
CA ALA A 51 1.38 -5.23 1.58
C ALA A 51 2.75 -5.15 2.29
N GLU A 52 3.84 -5.37 1.56
CA GLU A 52 5.22 -5.23 2.07
C GLU A 52 5.47 -3.80 2.58
N LEU A 53 5.09 -2.78 1.79
CA LEU A 53 5.27 -1.39 2.17
C LEU A 53 4.42 -1.01 3.39
N ALA A 54 3.14 -1.38 3.39
CA ALA A 54 2.26 -1.12 4.52
C ALA A 54 2.73 -1.80 5.80
N GLN A 55 3.20 -3.05 5.71
CA GLN A 55 3.76 -3.77 6.85
C GLN A 55 5.04 -3.13 7.37
N SER A 56 5.92 -2.67 6.48
CA SER A 56 7.15 -1.97 6.85
C SER A 56 6.85 -0.69 7.65
N ILE A 57 5.94 0.13 7.13
CA ILE A 57 5.52 1.38 7.79
C ILE A 57 4.81 1.08 9.12
N MET A 58 3.93 0.09 9.15
CA MET A 58 3.25 -0.31 10.38
C MET A 58 4.24 -0.78 11.46
N ASN A 59 5.27 -1.52 11.07
CA ASN A 59 6.32 -1.97 11.99
C ASN A 59 7.13 -0.78 12.52
N GLU A 60 7.45 0.18 11.67
CA GLU A 60 8.13 1.40 12.07
C GLU A 60 7.31 2.19 13.11
N ILE A 61 6.03 2.43 12.83
CA ILE A 61 5.12 3.15 13.75
C ILE A 61 4.99 2.39 15.08
N ASN A 62 4.82 1.09 15.05
CA ASN A 62 4.68 0.28 16.27
C ASN A 62 5.96 0.22 17.13
N ALA A 63 7.12 0.56 16.56
CA ALA A 63 8.38 0.64 17.29
C ALA A 63 8.55 1.97 18.04
N ARG A 64 7.70 2.98 17.77
CA ARG A 64 7.77 4.30 18.38
C ARG A 64 7.07 4.35 19.74
N ARG A 65 7.28 5.45 20.49
CA ARG A 65 6.56 5.72 21.73
C ARG A 65 5.06 5.83 21.46
N PHE A 66 4.26 5.66 22.50
CA PHE A 66 2.81 5.83 22.38
C PHE A 66 2.40 7.28 22.14
N ASP A 67 3.11 8.21 22.78
CA ASP A 67 2.78 9.63 22.85
C ASP A 67 4.04 10.37 23.32
N GLU A 68 4.23 11.63 22.93
CA GLU A 68 5.36 12.47 23.35
C GLU A 68 5.52 12.48 24.89
N ASN A 69 4.40 12.50 25.59
CA ASN A 69 4.37 12.49 27.04
C ASN A 69 4.43 11.08 27.66
N SER A 70 4.66 10.04 26.87
CA SER A 70 4.82 8.66 27.35
C SER A 70 6.27 8.21 27.26
N PRO A 71 6.90 7.81 28.37
CA PRO A 71 8.29 7.35 28.36
C PRO A 71 8.44 6.03 27.63
N THR A 72 9.63 5.78 27.09
CA THR A 72 10.00 4.53 26.43
C THR A 72 10.23 3.40 27.44
N SER A 73 10.58 3.74 28.69
CA SER A 73 10.87 2.76 29.75
C SER A 73 9.72 2.65 30.74
N GLY A 74 9.45 1.45 31.22
CA GLY A 74 8.34 1.17 32.14
C GLY A 74 8.52 1.68 33.58
N GLU A 75 9.58 2.43 33.86
CA GLU A 75 9.87 2.96 35.20
C GLU A 75 9.19 4.34 35.52
N LEU A 76 8.74 5.04 34.47
CA LEU A 76 8.12 6.35 34.62
C LEU A 76 6.61 6.26 34.32
N ALA A 77 5.82 7.13 34.96
CA ALA A 77 4.39 7.22 34.68
C ALA A 77 4.15 7.60 33.21
N ARG A 78 3.25 6.92 32.57
CA ARG A 78 2.84 7.20 31.18
C ARG A 78 1.90 8.39 31.16
N CYS A 79 1.65 8.92 29.98
CA CYS A 79 0.68 9.99 29.86
C CYS A 79 -0.71 9.56 30.37
N ASP A 80 -1.44 10.47 30.98
CA ASP A 80 -2.73 10.25 31.65
C ASP A 80 -2.70 9.23 32.81
N GLU A 81 -1.52 8.89 33.35
CA GLU A 81 -1.37 8.11 34.59
C GLU A 81 -1.09 9.01 35.78
N SER A 82 -1.32 8.45 36.97
CA SER A 82 -1.00 9.20 38.22
C SER A 82 0.49 9.50 38.29
N GLY A 83 0.85 10.78 38.26
CA GLY A 83 2.24 11.25 38.25
C GLY A 83 2.82 11.46 36.84
N GLY A 84 2.08 11.15 35.80
CA GLY A 84 2.43 11.44 34.40
C GLY A 84 1.81 12.76 33.90
N ASN A 85 2.30 13.24 32.77
CA ASN A 85 1.70 14.36 32.05
C ASN A 85 0.40 13.93 31.35
N ALA A 86 -0.43 14.90 30.94
CA ALA A 86 -1.57 14.60 30.08
C ALA A 86 -1.08 14.07 28.69
N CYS A 87 -1.76 13.06 28.15
CA CYS A 87 -1.53 12.68 26.75
C CYS A 87 -1.89 13.85 25.83
N ILE A 88 -1.25 13.93 24.67
CA ILE A 88 -1.56 14.92 23.63
C ILE A 88 -3.08 14.96 23.41
N ALA A 89 -3.60 16.15 23.09
CA ALA A 89 -5.02 16.35 22.79
C ALA A 89 -5.44 15.50 21.57
N ASP A 90 -6.74 15.45 21.31
CA ASP A 90 -7.24 14.78 20.11
C ASP A 90 -6.53 15.31 18.87
N LEU A 91 -6.04 14.39 18.04
CA LEU A 91 -5.33 14.71 16.81
C LEU A 91 -6.26 15.47 15.86
N PRO A 92 -5.81 16.55 15.22
CA PRO A 92 -6.63 17.36 14.36
C PRO A 92 -7.06 16.59 13.10
N ALA A 93 -8.12 17.07 12.44
CA ALA A 93 -8.48 16.52 11.14
C ALA A 93 -7.36 16.78 10.13
N CYS A 94 -7.08 15.80 9.28
CA CYS A 94 -6.09 15.93 8.21
C CYS A 94 -6.58 16.93 7.18
N SER A 95 -6.21 18.20 7.35
CA SER A 95 -6.54 19.31 6.45
C SER A 95 -5.26 20.00 6.02
N GLY A 96 -5.00 20.00 4.73
CA GLY A 96 -3.83 20.65 4.16
C GLY A 96 -3.43 20.05 2.82
N THR A 97 -2.67 20.80 2.07
CA THR A 97 -2.05 20.37 0.81
C THR A 97 -0.57 20.16 1.05
N GLY A 98 -0.13 18.93 1.06
CA GLY A 98 1.27 18.59 1.21
C GLY A 98 1.45 17.22 1.85
N PRO A 99 2.65 16.69 1.81
CA PRO A 99 2.94 15.38 2.39
C PRO A 99 2.82 15.34 3.91
N TYR A 100 2.83 16.52 4.57
CA TYR A 100 2.81 16.65 6.03
C TYR A 100 1.85 17.77 6.47
N PRO A 101 0.52 17.57 6.37
CA PRO A 101 -0.44 18.62 6.69
C PRO A 101 -0.48 18.99 8.18
N TRP A 102 -0.03 18.11 9.05
CA TRP A 102 0.11 18.31 10.49
C TRP A 102 1.21 17.42 11.02
N VAL A 103 2.26 17.99 11.49
CA VAL A 103 3.38 17.28 12.12
C VAL A 103 3.96 18.13 13.24
N GLU A 104 4.29 17.50 14.33
CA GLU A 104 5.04 18.10 15.43
C GLU A 104 6.52 18.22 15.03
N GLU A 105 7.05 17.22 14.35
CA GLU A 105 8.40 17.17 13.78
C GLU A 105 8.41 17.47 12.28
N ILE A 106 9.38 18.29 11.87
CA ILE A 106 9.52 18.75 10.47
C ILE A 106 10.01 17.64 9.53
N SER A 107 10.65 16.61 10.06
CA SER A 107 11.39 15.61 9.29
C SER A 107 11.19 14.21 9.87
N ARG A 108 10.99 13.21 9.00
CA ARG A 108 10.67 11.85 9.39
C ARG A 108 11.73 11.18 10.28
N ASP A 109 12.98 11.57 10.19
CA ASP A 109 14.05 11.09 11.05
C ASP A 109 13.91 11.55 12.51
N LEU A 110 13.13 12.60 12.74
CA LEU A 110 12.81 13.10 14.07
C LEU A 110 11.59 12.42 14.67
N TYR A 111 10.77 11.75 13.87
CA TYR A 111 9.56 11.06 14.34
C TYR A 111 9.92 10.08 15.45
N ASP A 112 9.44 10.31 16.65
CA ASP A 112 9.79 9.50 17.79
C ASP A 112 8.58 8.94 18.54
N ASP A 113 7.37 9.37 18.18
CA ASP A 113 6.13 8.79 18.65
C ASP A 113 5.14 8.42 17.52
N ILE A 114 3.99 7.88 17.89
CA ILE A 114 2.98 7.42 16.95
C ILE A 114 2.25 8.59 16.27
N ASP A 115 2.11 9.70 16.96
CA ASP A 115 1.32 10.86 16.52
C ASP A 115 1.98 11.60 15.37
N ASP A 116 3.31 11.54 15.29
CA ASP A 116 4.10 12.12 14.19
C ASP A 116 3.70 11.56 12.82
N PHE A 117 3.21 10.33 12.81
CA PHE A 117 2.73 9.71 11.56
C PHE A 117 1.30 10.10 11.19
N HIS A 118 0.59 10.83 12.06
CA HIS A 118 -0.78 11.23 11.77
C HIS A 118 -0.84 12.16 10.56
N CYS A 119 -1.73 11.87 9.62
CA CYS A 119 -1.88 12.59 8.36
C CYS A 119 -0.68 12.51 7.41
N LEU A 120 0.26 11.58 7.63
CA LEU A 120 1.29 11.32 6.64
C LEU A 120 0.62 10.96 5.30
N ASN A 121 0.96 11.71 4.26
CA ASN A 121 0.50 11.46 2.90
C ASN A 121 1.67 11.68 1.93
N VAL A 122 2.25 10.59 1.45
CA VAL A 122 3.44 10.61 0.61
C VAL A 122 3.25 9.79 -0.65
N THR A 123 3.89 10.19 -1.73
CA THR A 123 3.82 9.53 -3.03
C THR A 123 5.20 9.37 -3.64
N GLY A 124 5.42 8.29 -4.34
CA GLY A 124 6.56 8.06 -5.20
C GLY A 124 7.92 8.32 -4.54
N ASP A 125 8.55 9.43 -4.94
CA ASP A 125 9.88 9.85 -4.49
C ASP A 125 9.94 10.29 -3.01
N GLN A 126 8.80 10.60 -2.43
CA GLN A 126 8.69 10.96 -1.01
C GLN A 126 8.62 9.72 -0.10
N ILE A 127 8.45 8.52 -0.67
CA ILE A 127 8.46 7.27 0.10
C ILE A 127 9.91 6.93 0.42
N THR A 128 10.24 6.99 1.71
CA THR A 128 11.57 6.71 2.23
C THR A 128 11.55 5.57 3.23
N ASN A 129 12.70 4.96 3.47
CA ASN A 129 12.90 4.07 4.61
C ASN A 129 13.16 4.86 5.90
N ILE A 130 13.32 4.16 7.02
CA ILE A 130 13.57 4.74 8.35
C ILE A 130 14.87 5.59 8.41
N GLU A 131 15.80 5.38 7.49
CA GLU A 131 17.06 6.12 7.38
C GLU A 131 16.98 7.24 6.33
N ASN A 132 15.77 7.65 5.93
CA ASN A 132 15.51 8.62 4.84
C ASN A 132 16.07 8.20 3.47
N GLY A 133 16.45 6.95 3.28
CA GLY A 133 16.83 6.40 1.98
C GLY A 133 15.61 6.33 1.04
N SER A 134 15.72 6.93 -0.14
CA SER A 134 14.64 6.91 -1.14
C SER A 134 14.31 5.50 -1.61
N LEU A 135 13.04 5.16 -1.66
CA LEU A 135 12.50 3.92 -2.20
C LEU A 135 11.84 4.13 -3.57
N GLN A 136 12.11 5.26 -4.22
CA GLN A 136 11.50 5.68 -5.49
C GLN A 136 11.61 4.63 -6.60
N ASP A 137 12.74 3.92 -6.70
CA ASP A 137 12.94 2.93 -7.75
C ASP A 137 11.94 1.77 -7.68
N ILE A 138 11.45 1.47 -6.46
CA ILE A 138 10.53 0.37 -6.19
C ILE A 138 9.07 0.85 -6.12
N TYR A 139 8.83 2.05 -5.56
CA TYR A 139 7.50 2.54 -5.21
C TYR A 139 7.13 3.86 -5.93
N ARG A 140 7.70 4.12 -7.12
CA ARG A 140 7.55 5.38 -7.87
C ARG A 140 6.12 5.92 -7.97
N ASP A 141 5.16 5.07 -8.25
CA ASP A 141 3.76 5.46 -8.49
C ASP A 141 2.82 4.96 -7.39
N PHE A 142 3.36 4.64 -6.23
CA PHE A 142 2.58 4.29 -5.06
C PHE A 142 2.28 5.54 -4.24
N SER A 143 1.17 5.50 -3.49
CA SER A 143 0.89 6.47 -2.43
C SER A 143 0.64 5.78 -1.11
N VAL A 144 1.03 6.44 -0.03
CA VAL A 144 0.86 5.98 1.34
C VAL A 144 0.14 7.06 2.11
N GLU A 145 -0.89 6.66 2.85
CA GLU A 145 -1.61 7.50 3.80
C GLU A 145 -1.62 6.82 5.16
N VAL A 146 -1.38 7.60 6.21
CA VAL A 146 -1.43 7.11 7.59
C VAL A 146 -2.38 7.98 8.40
N PHE A 147 -3.27 7.32 9.15
CA PHE A 147 -4.16 7.96 10.10
C PHE A 147 -3.98 7.35 11.48
N VAL A 148 -3.83 8.19 12.48
CA VAL A 148 -3.78 7.80 13.88
C VAL A 148 -4.96 8.45 14.62
N THR A 149 -5.65 7.68 15.44
CA THR A 149 -6.78 8.19 16.23
C THR A 149 -6.83 7.50 17.58
N TYR A 150 -7.27 8.20 18.61
CA TYR A 150 -7.60 7.56 19.87
C TYR A 150 -8.78 6.61 19.70
N ALA A 151 -8.64 5.39 20.17
CA ALA A 151 -9.60 4.30 19.96
C ALA A 151 -9.65 3.31 21.14
N GLY A 152 -9.40 3.78 22.36
CA GLY A 152 -9.51 2.95 23.56
C GLY A 152 -10.91 2.34 23.73
N ALA A 153 -11.95 3.08 23.33
CA ALA A 153 -13.33 2.60 23.37
C ALA A 153 -13.56 1.33 22.55
N ASP A 154 -12.85 1.16 21.42
CA ASP A 154 -12.91 -0.05 20.58
C ASP A 154 -12.44 -1.30 21.34
N LEU A 155 -11.60 -1.11 22.35
CA LEU A 155 -11.03 -2.16 23.20
C LEU A 155 -11.67 -2.24 24.61
N GLY A 156 -12.75 -1.49 24.85
CA GLY A 156 -13.37 -1.40 26.17
C GLY A 156 -12.55 -0.64 27.21
N LEU A 157 -11.62 0.23 26.77
CA LEU A 157 -10.76 1.06 27.61
C LEU A 157 -11.22 2.53 27.56
N ALA A 158 -10.68 3.36 28.47
CA ALA A 158 -10.80 4.81 28.32
C ALA A 158 -10.17 5.24 26.97
N ASN A 159 -10.76 6.24 26.29
CA ASN A 159 -10.42 6.56 24.90
C ASN A 159 -8.92 6.76 24.66
N LYS A 160 -8.26 7.52 25.51
CA LYS A 160 -6.82 7.81 25.38
C LYS A 160 -5.89 6.66 25.80
N ARG A 161 -6.42 5.50 26.20
CA ARG A 161 -5.60 4.33 26.56
C ARG A 161 -5.20 3.46 25.37
N ALA A 162 -5.70 3.75 24.18
CA ALA A 162 -5.25 3.10 22.97
C ALA A 162 -5.38 4.04 21.77
N LYS A 163 -4.45 3.89 20.82
CA LYS A 163 -4.47 4.53 19.50
C LYS A 163 -4.68 3.47 18.44
N LYS A 164 -5.53 3.75 17.46
CA LYS A 164 -5.68 2.97 16.24
C LYS A 164 -4.84 3.62 15.15
N ILE A 165 -4.03 2.83 14.51
CA ILE A 165 -3.17 3.21 13.40
C ILE A 165 -3.77 2.57 12.15
N LEU A 166 -4.02 3.36 11.12
CA LEU A 166 -4.49 2.91 9.82
C LEU A 166 -3.46 3.32 8.77
N VAL A 167 -2.84 2.34 8.13
CA VAL A 167 -1.91 2.55 7.00
C VAL A 167 -2.58 2.08 5.73
N SER A 168 -2.72 2.96 4.77
CA SER A 168 -3.33 2.71 3.46
C SER A 168 -2.29 2.90 2.36
N VAL A 169 -2.11 1.89 1.52
CA VAL A 169 -1.19 1.93 0.38
C VAL A 169 -1.99 1.75 -0.90
N THR A 170 -1.87 2.72 -1.79
CA THR A 170 -2.50 2.70 -3.11
C THR A 170 -1.43 2.48 -4.18
N PRO A 171 -1.47 1.36 -4.90
CA PRO A 171 -0.56 1.10 -6.01
C PRO A 171 -0.98 1.86 -7.28
N PRO A 172 -0.10 1.96 -8.29
CA PRO A 172 -0.42 2.60 -9.58
C PRO A 172 -1.54 1.88 -10.36
N LYS A 173 -1.74 0.61 -10.08
CA LYS A 173 -2.84 -0.21 -10.61
C LYS A 173 -3.37 -1.16 -9.55
N GLY A 174 -4.68 -1.30 -9.50
CA GLY A 174 -5.36 -2.15 -8.53
C GLY A 174 -6.08 -1.35 -7.45
N SER A 175 -6.40 -2.00 -6.34
CA SER A 175 -7.11 -1.41 -5.21
C SER A 175 -6.17 -1.05 -4.08
N THR A 176 -6.53 -0.01 -3.33
CA THR A 176 -5.88 0.36 -2.07
C THR A 176 -5.94 -0.80 -1.09
N ILE A 177 -4.83 -1.05 -0.41
CA ILE A 177 -4.72 -2.01 0.69
C ILE A 177 -4.55 -1.22 1.97
N SER A 178 -5.38 -1.53 2.97
CA SER A 178 -5.31 -0.87 4.27
C SER A 178 -5.07 -1.89 5.37
N TYR A 179 -4.15 -1.56 6.26
CA TYR A 179 -3.86 -2.31 7.48
C TYR A 179 -4.16 -1.44 8.69
N SER A 180 -4.72 -2.05 9.71
CA SER A 180 -4.94 -1.37 10.98
C SER A 180 -4.30 -2.14 12.13
N SER A 181 -3.76 -1.41 13.09
CA SER A 181 -3.20 -1.92 14.34
C SER A 181 -3.70 -1.07 15.51
N TYR A 182 -3.71 -1.64 16.70
CA TYR A 182 -3.96 -0.90 17.94
C TYR A 182 -2.70 -0.91 18.78
N ARG A 183 -2.31 0.27 19.24
CA ARG A 183 -1.23 0.45 20.21
C ARG A 183 -1.83 0.92 21.51
N THR A 184 -1.57 0.20 22.59
CA THR A 184 -2.06 0.55 23.92
C THR A 184 -0.99 1.28 24.72
N ASN A 185 -1.41 2.15 25.60
CA ASN A 185 -0.55 2.90 26.53
C ASN A 185 -0.30 2.06 27.80
N TYR A 186 0.51 0.98 27.64
CA TYR A 186 0.87 0.06 28.75
C TYR A 186 2.38 -0.14 28.84
#